data_89d5cd2ed80defb6d823aeae96b0de37
#
_entry.id   89d5cd2ed80defb6d823aeae96b0de37
#
_cell.length_a   1.000
_cell.length_b   1.000
_cell.length_c   1.000
_cell.angle_alpha   90.00
_cell.angle_beta   90.00
_cell.angle_gamma   90.00
#
_symmetry.space_group_name_H-M   'P 1'
#
loop_
_entity.id
_entity.type
_entity.pdbx_description
1 polymer ?
#
loop_
_entity_poly.entity_id
_entity_poly.type
_entity_poly.pdbx_seq_one_letter_code
_entity_poly.pdbx_strand_id
1 'polypeptide(L)'
;MAAAGHPVKAQSPTVRLVVDYGDGVTKTIAQLPWAKGSTVLDVMNAAKNRPHGISFEYTGSGAASFLTRIDDLANQGGGKKNWQLWVDTSYADKSFAVYEVQPLDVVFWRFTMQEGK
;
A
#
# COMPACT_ATOMS: atom_id res chain seq x y z
N MET A 1 -35.08 1.58 15.74
CA MET A 1 -34.68 1.76 15.49
C MET A 1 -33.97 1.91 15.38
N ALA A 2 -33.90 1.87 15.27
CA ALA A 2 -33.15 2.08 14.93
C ALA A 2 -32.50 2.27 14.66
N ALA A 3 -32.73 2.15 14.55
CA ALA A 3 -32.10 2.37 14.13
C ALA A 3 -31.59 2.69 13.85
N ALA A 4 -32.19 2.49 13.81
CA ALA A 4 -31.71 2.92 13.45
C ALA A 4 -31.05 3.46 13.41
N GLY A 5 -31.02 3.34 13.37
CA GLY A 5 -30.27 3.88 13.26
C GLY A 5 -29.44 4.00 13.31
N HIS A 6 -29.04 3.73 13.15
CA HIS A 6 -28.11 3.84 13.11
C HIS A 6 -27.40 3.95 12.52
N PRO A 7 -27.13 3.94 12.36
CA PRO A 7 -26.47 4.15 11.74
C PRO A 7 -26.04 4.53 11.19
N VAL A 8 -26.74 4.35 10.96
CA VAL A 8 -26.01 4.53 10.19
C VAL A 8 -25.18 5.59 10.12
N LYS A 9 -24.61 5.74 10.75
CA LYS A 9 -23.61 6.55 10.63
C LYS A 9 -22.74 6.13 9.58
N ALA A 10 -22.32 6.97 8.79
CA ALA A 10 -21.42 6.66 7.72
C ALA A 10 -20.18 5.99 8.27
N GLN A 11 -19.72 5.00 7.58
CA GLN A 11 -18.48 4.37 7.95
C GLN A 11 -17.31 5.28 7.60
N SER A 12 -16.25 5.17 8.36
CA SER A 12 -15.04 5.89 8.06
C SER A 12 -14.48 5.40 6.73
N PRO A 13 -13.91 6.27 5.93
CA PRO A 13 -13.32 5.85 4.66
C PRO A 13 -12.14 4.92 4.86
N THR A 14 -11.95 4.03 3.90
CA THR A 14 -10.88 3.05 3.95
C THR A 14 -10.14 2.97 2.63
N VAL A 15 -8.99 2.31 2.65
CA VAL A 15 -8.22 1.98 1.46
C VAL A 15 -7.88 0.50 1.50
N ARG A 16 -7.47 -0.03 0.36
CA ARG A 16 -7.11 -1.43 0.22
C ARG A 16 -5.65 -1.53 -0.19
N LEU A 17 -4.96 -2.51 0.37
CA LEU A 17 -3.59 -2.83 0.00
C LEU A 17 -3.54 -4.19 -0.67
N VAL A 18 -2.91 -4.26 -1.83
CA VAL A 18 -2.69 -5.52 -2.53
C VAL A 18 -1.19 -5.67 -2.75
N VAL A 19 -0.65 -6.82 -2.39
CA VAL A 19 0.76 -7.13 -2.58
C VAL A 19 0.84 -8.35 -3.47
N ASP A 20 1.50 -8.19 -4.62
CA ASP A 20 1.72 -9.26 -5.59
C ASP A 20 3.19 -9.65 -5.55
N TYR A 21 3.47 -10.85 -5.07
CA TYR A 21 4.84 -11.30 -4.86
C TYR A 21 5.53 -11.79 -6.14
N GLY A 22 4.81 -11.77 -7.26
CA GLY A 22 5.43 -12.08 -8.55
C GLY A 22 5.56 -13.55 -8.85
N ASP A 23 5.05 -14.41 -7.97
CA ASP A 23 5.14 -15.86 -8.13
C ASP A 23 3.76 -16.52 -8.14
N GLY A 24 2.72 -15.74 -8.39
CA GLY A 24 1.36 -16.24 -8.38
C GLY A 24 0.66 -16.05 -7.04
N VAL A 25 1.36 -15.54 -6.05
CA VAL A 25 0.80 -15.32 -4.73
C VAL A 25 0.51 -13.83 -4.56
N THR A 26 -0.70 -13.51 -4.09
CA THR A 26 -1.05 -12.14 -3.74
C THR A 26 -1.63 -12.14 -2.33
N LYS A 27 -1.49 -11.00 -1.67
CA LYS A 27 -2.08 -10.77 -0.37
C LYS A 27 -2.88 -9.49 -0.44
N THR A 28 -4.13 -9.53 0.05
CA THR A 28 -4.99 -8.36 0.06
C THR A 28 -5.38 -8.04 1.49
N ILE A 29 -5.20 -6.79 1.87
CA ILE A 29 -5.61 -6.31 3.19
C ILE A 29 -6.59 -5.19 2.95
N ALA A 30 -7.86 -5.44 3.29
CA ALA A 30 -8.94 -4.51 3.02
C ALA A 30 -9.24 -3.65 4.23
N GLN A 31 -9.96 -2.58 3.99
CA GLN A 31 -10.52 -1.74 5.04
C GLN A 31 -9.47 -1.15 5.97
N LEU A 32 -8.36 -0.74 5.39
CA LEU A 32 -7.35 -0.01 6.15
C LEU A 32 -7.84 1.43 6.34
N PRO A 33 -7.62 2.01 7.52
CA PRO A 33 -8.16 3.34 7.79
C PRO A 33 -7.53 4.41 6.91
N TRP A 34 -8.34 5.38 6.52
CA TRP A 34 -7.90 6.53 5.75
C TRP A 34 -8.25 7.80 6.51
N ALA A 35 -7.34 8.75 6.50
CA ALA A 35 -7.60 10.10 6.98
C ALA A 35 -7.02 11.07 5.97
N LYS A 36 -7.52 12.30 5.98
CA LYS A 36 -7.01 13.30 5.07
C LYS A 36 -5.50 13.42 5.24
N GLY A 37 -4.79 13.37 4.14
CA GLY A 37 -3.33 13.43 4.15
C GLY A 37 -2.64 12.09 4.31
N SER A 38 -3.39 10.99 4.45
CA SER A 38 -2.78 9.68 4.53
C SER A 38 -1.94 9.38 3.30
N THR A 39 -0.75 8.83 3.52
CA THR A 39 0.15 8.43 2.43
C THR A 39 0.16 6.92 2.30
N VAL A 40 0.80 6.44 1.23
CA VAL A 40 0.99 5.00 1.06
C VAL A 40 1.72 4.41 2.27
N LEU A 41 2.72 5.13 2.81
CA LEU A 41 3.42 4.66 4.01
C LEU A 41 2.45 4.49 5.18
N ASP A 42 1.53 5.44 5.37
CA ASP A 42 0.54 5.31 6.44
C ASP A 42 -0.32 4.07 6.26
N VAL A 43 -0.72 3.79 5.03
CA VAL A 43 -1.49 2.59 4.71
C VAL A 43 -0.70 1.33 5.06
N MET A 44 0.59 1.31 4.71
CA MET A 44 1.43 0.16 4.98
C MET A 44 1.67 -0.03 6.49
N ASN A 45 1.82 1.07 7.23
CA ASN A 45 1.97 0.97 8.67
C ASN A 45 0.70 0.40 9.32
N ALA A 46 -0.47 0.79 8.83
CA ALA A 46 -1.72 0.21 9.32
C ALA A 46 -1.80 -1.29 9.00
N ALA A 47 -1.37 -1.68 7.79
CA ALA A 47 -1.36 -3.08 7.41
C ALA A 47 -0.40 -3.90 8.26
N LYS A 48 0.75 -3.31 8.60
CA LYS A 48 1.74 -3.98 9.43
C LYS A 48 1.17 -4.38 10.79
N ASN A 49 0.22 -3.62 11.29
CA ASN A 49 -0.36 -3.87 12.60
C ASN A 49 -1.57 -4.80 12.57
N ARG A 50 -1.95 -5.31 11.40
CA ARG A 50 -3.07 -6.24 11.28
C ARG A 50 -2.61 -7.66 11.50
N PRO A 51 -3.47 -8.53 12.05
CA PRO A 51 -3.19 -9.97 12.03
C PRO A 51 -3.00 -10.38 10.57
N HIS A 52 -2.01 -11.19 10.30
CA HIS A 52 -1.70 -11.62 8.93
C HIS A 52 -1.41 -10.45 8.02
N GLY A 53 -0.90 -9.36 8.58
CA GLY A 53 -0.51 -8.20 7.81
C GLY A 53 0.81 -8.42 7.10
N ILE A 54 1.52 -7.33 6.88
CA ILE A 54 2.82 -7.37 6.19
C ILE A 54 3.89 -6.81 7.10
N SER A 55 5.15 -7.15 6.79
CA SER A 55 6.29 -6.40 7.28
C SER A 55 6.96 -5.74 6.09
N PHE A 56 7.72 -4.69 6.33
CA PHE A 56 8.42 -4.04 5.24
C PHE A 56 9.58 -3.21 5.80
N GLU A 57 10.52 -2.90 4.91
CA GLU A 57 11.67 -2.08 5.25
C GLU A 57 11.88 -1.06 4.16
N TYR A 58 12.46 0.07 4.53
CA TYR A 58 12.80 1.10 3.57
C TYR A 58 13.97 1.92 4.10
N THR A 59 14.58 2.68 3.19
CA THR A 59 15.69 3.58 3.51
C THR A 59 15.28 5.00 3.16
N GLY A 60 16.02 5.97 3.69
CA GLY A 60 15.77 7.37 3.42
C GLY A 60 14.63 7.92 4.25
N SER A 61 14.28 9.16 3.96
CA SER A 61 13.18 9.82 4.67
C SER A 61 12.47 10.77 3.69
N GLY A 62 11.20 11.10 4.01
CA GLY A 62 10.41 12.00 3.19
C GLY A 62 10.38 11.55 1.74
N ALA A 63 10.55 12.48 0.83
CA ALA A 63 10.47 12.19 -0.59
C ALA A 63 11.61 11.28 -1.09
N ALA A 64 12.63 11.06 -0.27
CA ALA A 64 13.73 10.16 -0.61
C ALA A 64 13.54 8.76 -0.03
N SER A 65 12.43 8.49 0.61
CA SER A 65 12.16 7.15 1.13
C SER A 65 12.01 6.16 0.00
N PHE A 66 12.65 5.01 0.15
CA PHE A 66 12.69 4.00 -0.89
C PHE A 66 12.45 2.63 -0.28
N LEU A 67 11.39 1.96 -0.72
CA LEU A 67 11.04 0.64 -0.18
C LEU A 67 12.06 -0.38 -0.64
N THR A 68 12.57 -1.18 0.30
CA THR A 68 13.59 -2.17 0.01
C THR A 68 13.10 -3.61 0.13
N ARG A 69 12.04 -3.84 0.90
CA ARG A 69 11.57 -5.20 1.17
C ARG A 69 10.13 -5.19 1.60
N ILE A 70 9.36 -6.19 1.17
CA ILE A 70 8.06 -6.52 1.77
C ILE A 70 8.13 -7.99 2.15
N ASP A 71 7.83 -8.28 3.40
CA ASP A 71 7.93 -9.62 3.99
C ASP A 71 9.34 -10.18 3.73
N ASP A 72 9.47 -11.35 3.14
CA ASP A 72 10.78 -11.97 2.93
C ASP A 72 11.42 -11.59 1.61
N LEU A 73 10.82 -10.69 0.85
CA LEU A 73 11.23 -10.46 -0.52
C LEU A 73 11.85 -9.06 -0.68
N ALA A 74 13.16 -9.03 -0.88
CA ALA A 74 13.88 -7.78 -1.03
C ALA A 74 14.10 -7.46 -2.50
N ASN A 75 14.21 -6.17 -2.80
CA ASN A 75 14.60 -5.70 -4.13
C ASN A 75 15.88 -6.37 -4.58
N GLN A 76 15.97 -6.68 -5.86
CA GLN A 76 17.14 -7.35 -6.43
C GLN A 76 18.13 -6.40 -7.11
N GLY A 77 17.72 -5.15 -7.35
CA GLY A 77 18.62 -4.18 -7.94
C GLY A 77 18.33 -3.90 -9.40
N GLY A 78 19.15 -3.07 -10.00
CA GLY A 78 18.91 -2.61 -11.36
C GLY A 78 18.80 -3.74 -12.36
N GLY A 79 17.84 -3.64 -13.25
CA GLY A 79 17.63 -4.64 -14.30
C GLY A 79 17.00 -5.93 -13.82
N LYS A 80 16.64 -6.02 -12.57
CA LYS A 80 16.07 -7.21 -11.99
C LYS A 80 14.73 -6.88 -11.37
N LYS A 81 14.17 -7.81 -10.60
CA LYS A 81 12.87 -7.61 -9.99
C LYS A 81 12.99 -6.74 -8.76
N ASN A 82 12.08 -5.79 -8.65
CA ASN A 82 12.01 -4.87 -7.53
C ASN A 82 10.55 -4.57 -7.25
N TRP A 83 10.29 -4.01 -6.07
CA TRP A 83 8.93 -3.61 -5.73
C TRP A 83 8.55 -2.36 -6.51
N GLN A 84 7.47 -2.46 -7.26
CA GLN A 84 6.91 -1.35 -8.03
C GLN A 84 5.55 -1.00 -7.45
N LEU A 85 5.20 0.29 -7.47
CA LEU A 85 3.99 0.80 -6.82
C LEU A 85 3.03 1.38 -7.84
N TRP A 86 1.78 0.97 -7.75
CA TRP A 86 0.66 1.62 -8.44
C TRP A 86 -0.35 2.04 -7.40
N VAL A 87 -0.97 3.18 -7.61
CA VAL A 87 -2.08 3.62 -6.78
C VAL A 87 -3.24 3.83 -7.70
N ASP A 88 -4.29 3.06 -7.48
CA ASP A 88 -5.53 3.14 -8.26
C ASP A 88 -5.23 3.07 -9.76
N THR A 89 -4.40 2.12 -10.14
CA THR A 89 -3.96 1.80 -11.50
C THR A 89 -2.95 2.74 -12.13
N SER A 90 -2.55 3.80 -11.44
CA SER A 90 -1.51 4.71 -11.95
C SER A 90 -0.17 4.35 -11.34
N TYR A 91 0.84 4.22 -12.18
CA TYR A 91 2.20 3.97 -11.70
C TYR A 91 2.64 5.19 -10.87
N ALA A 92 3.17 4.92 -9.67
CA ALA A 92 3.52 6.00 -8.75
C ALA A 92 4.70 6.81 -9.29
N ASP A 93 4.57 8.13 -9.23
CA ASP A 93 5.58 9.05 -9.73
C ASP A 93 6.34 9.74 -8.61
N LYS A 94 6.17 9.29 -7.39
CA LYS A 94 6.89 9.82 -6.23
C LYS A 94 6.96 8.74 -5.18
N SER A 95 7.77 9.00 -4.16
CA SER A 95 7.98 8.05 -3.08
C SER A 95 6.67 7.72 -2.35
N PHE A 96 6.54 6.45 -1.96
CA PHE A 96 5.38 5.98 -1.20
C PHE A 96 5.21 6.73 0.12
N ALA A 97 6.27 7.31 0.66
CA ALA A 97 6.19 8.01 1.93
C ALA A 97 5.53 9.39 1.80
N VAL A 98 5.46 9.92 0.59
CA VAL A 98 4.83 11.23 0.34
C VAL A 98 3.67 11.16 -0.64
N TYR A 99 3.36 9.99 -1.17
CA TYR A 99 2.26 9.81 -2.10
C TYR A 99 0.95 9.72 -1.31
N GLU A 100 0.12 10.74 -1.41
CA GLU A 100 -1.15 10.76 -0.69
C GLU A 100 -2.18 9.92 -1.41
N VAL A 101 -2.96 9.18 -0.62
CA VAL A 101 -4.02 8.34 -1.14
C VAL A 101 -5.38 8.97 -0.86
N GLN A 102 -6.36 8.59 -1.66
CA GLN A 102 -7.72 9.05 -1.52
C GLN A 102 -8.58 7.91 -0.97
N PRO A 103 -9.77 8.24 -0.44
CA PRO A 103 -10.67 7.18 0.03
C PRO A 103 -10.95 6.19 -1.09
N LEU A 104 -10.97 4.92 -0.73
CA LEU A 104 -11.27 3.80 -1.63
C LEU A 104 -10.18 3.50 -2.65
N ASP A 105 -9.04 4.18 -2.56
CA ASP A 105 -7.90 3.84 -3.42
C ASP A 105 -7.43 2.42 -3.15
N VAL A 106 -6.83 1.83 -4.18
CA VAL A 106 -6.15 0.56 -4.06
C VAL A 106 -4.65 0.82 -4.20
N VAL A 107 -3.91 0.51 -3.16
CA VAL A 107 -2.45 0.58 -3.18
C VAL A 107 -1.96 -0.79 -3.62
N PHE A 108 -1.21 -0.83 -4.71
CA PHE A 108 -0.79 -2.09 -5.32
C PHE A 108 0.72 -2.11 -5.45
N TRP A 109 1.35 -3.03 -4.72
CA TRP A 109 2.77 -3.29 -4.83
C TRP A 109 2.97 -4.58 -5.61
N ARG A 110 3.86 -4.57 -6.57
CA ARG A 110 4.15 -5.76 -7.36
C ARG A 110 5.64 -5.95 -7.46
N PHE A 111 6.09 -7.16 -7.20
CA PHE A 111 7.49 -7.53 -7.32
C PHE A 111 7.73 -7.98 -8.74
N THR A 112 8.33 -7.11 -9.54
CA THR A 112 8.45 -7.35 -10.98
C THR A 112 9.60 -6.53 -11.54
N MET A 113 10.02 -6.88 -12.75
CA MET A 113 10.96 -6.03 -13.45
C MET A 113 10.27 -4.74 -13.82
N GLN A 114 11.07 -3.69 -13.95
CA GLN A 114 10.50 -2.39 -14.28
C GLN A 114 9.70 -2.49 -15.55
N GLU A 115 8.47 -2.02 -15.51
CA GLU A 115 7.58 -2.10 -16.65
C GLU A 115 7.22 -0.73 -17.14
N GLY A 116 6.94 -0.66 -18.39
CA GLY A 116 6.29 0.38 -19.05
C GLY A 116 6.15 1.70 -18.43
N LYS A 117 7.10 2.10 -17.80
CA LYS A 117 6.97 3.35 -17.30
C LYS A 117 7.13 4.33 -18.37
#